data_344b35f656b036e2f5cf90d8e8a84b55
#
_entry.id   344b35f656b036e2f5cf90d8e8a84b55
#
_cell.length_a   1.000
_cell.length_b   1.000
_cell.length_c   1.000
_cell.angle_alpha   90.00
_cell.angle_beta   90.00
_cell.angle_gamma   90.00
#
_symmetry.space_group_name_H-M   'P 1'
#
loop_
_entity.id
_entity.type
_entity.pdbx_description
1 polymer ?
#
loop_
_entity_poly.entity_id
_entity_poly.type
_entity_poly.pdbx_seq_one_letter_code
_entity_poly.pdbx_strand_id
1 'polypeptide(L)'
;LFCGDTLFSGGCGRLFEGSPEQMLDSLDRLAALPGETRICCAHEYTLSNLKFALVVDPENLALKSYVQTCIRLREQNQATLPALLTNERAINPFLRSRSPAVSLAVQQRNKSAIDDVSRFAALRNWKNEF
;
A
#
# COMPACT_ATOMS: atom_id res chain seq x y z
N LEU A 1 -13.73 -6.21 -6.37
CA LEU A 1 -13.88 -5.19 -5.34
C LEU A 1 -13.73 -3.80 -5.94
N PHE A 2 -14.78 -3.01 -5.83
CA PHE A 2 -14.77 -1.59 -6.18
C PHE A 2 -14.57 -0.78 -4.90
N CYS A 3 -13.37 -0.25 -4.69
CA CYS A 3 -12.98 0.37 -3.42
C CYS A 3 -12.70 1.88 -3.51
N GLY A 4 -13.03 2.50 -4.64
CA GLY A 4 -12.85 3.95 -4.82
C GLY A 4 -11.42 4.39 -4.50
N ASP A 5 -11.31 5.36 -3.58
CA ASP A 5 -10.04 5.94 -3.13
C ASP A 5 -9.54 5.37 -1.80
N THR A 6 -10.06 4.22 -1.35
CA THR A 6 -9.61 3.61 -0.09
C THR A 6 -8.33 2.81 -0.28
N LEU A 7 -8.36 1.80 -1.14
CA LEU A 7 -7.20 0.96 -1.46
C LEU A 7 -6.77 1.21 -2.90
N PHE A 8 -5.48 1.43 -3.10
CA PHE A 8 -4.83 1.49 -4.42
C PHE A 8 -3.81 0.37 -4.56
N SER A 9 -3.42 0.05 -5.79
CA SER A 9 -2.28 -0.84 -5.98
C SER A 9 -1.00 -0.19 -5.45
N GLY A 10 -0.35 -0.87 -4.52
CA GLY A 10 0.86 -0.38 -3.84
C GLY A 10 0.64 0.75 -2.85
N GLY A 11 -0.60 1.15 -2.55
CA GLY A 11 -0.88 2.27 -1.67
C GLY A 11 -2.29 2.31 -1.11
N CYS A 12 -2.63 3.41 -0.48
CA CYS A 12 -3.99 3.73 -0.03
C CYS A 12 -4.27 5.23 -0.17
N GLY A 13 -5.55 5.60 -0.04
CA GLY A 13 -5.97 7.00 -0.10
C GLY A 13 -5.43 7.84 1.04
N ARG A 14 -5.46 9.16 0.85
CA ARG A 14 -5.19 10.13 1.92
C ARG A 14 -6.36 10.18 2.88
N LEU A 15 -6.07 10.58 4.12
CA LEU A 15 -7.08 10.74 5.17
C LEU A 15 -7.67 12.16 5.10
N PHE A 16 -8.53 12.41 4.11
CA PHE A 16 -9.28 13.68 4.03
C PHE A 16 -10.39 13.73 5.07
N GLU A 17 -11.01 12.58 5.34
CA GLU A 17 -12.05 12.39 6.33
C GLU A 17 -11.72 11.13 7.14
N GLY A 18 -12.19 11.10 8.39
CA GLY A 18 -11.93 9.99 9.28
C GLY A 18 -10.53 10.01 9.89
N SER A 19 -10.22 8.95 10.63
CA SER A 19 -8.98 8.81 11.40
C SER A 19 -8.09 7.70 10.81
N PRO A 20 -6.78 7.68 11.17
CA PRO A 20 -5.91 6.55 10.84
C PRO A 20 -6.45 5.20 11.31
N GLU A 21 -7.08 5.17 12.49
CA GLU A 21 -7.70 3.96 13.04
C GLU A 21 -8.83 3.44 12.13
N GLN A 22 -9.70 4.33 11.68
CA GLN A 22 -10.80 3.97 10.77
C GLN A 22 -10.29 3.46 9.42
N MET A 23 -9.26 4.09 8.86
CA MET A 23 -8.65 3.63 7.60
C MET A 23 -7.98 2.28 7.77
N LEU A 24 -7.24 2.08 8.87
CA LEU A 24 -6.60 0.80 9.16
C LEU A 24 -7.63 -0.32 9.29
N ASP A 25 -8.73 -0.08 10.00
CA ASP A 25 -9.84 -1.04 10.11
C ASP A 25 -10.45 -1.35 8.73
N SER A 26 -10.68 -0.33 7.92
CA SER A 26 -11.19 -0.51 6.56
C SER A 26 -10.25 -1.37 5.71
N LEU A 27 -8.96 -1.09 5.73
CA LEU A 27 -7.96 -1.86 4.98
C LEU A 27 -7.84 -3.30 5.50
N ASP A 28 -7.91 -3.51 6.81
CA ASP A 28 -7.90 -4.86 7.41
C ASP A 28 -9.10 -5.69 6.91
N ARG A 29 -10.27 -5.09 6.86
CA ARG A 29 -11.49 -5.74 6.35
C ARG A 29 -11.36 -6.09 4.87
N LEU A 30 -10.83 -5.19 4.05
CA LEU A 30 -10.59 -5.45 2.63
C LEU A 30 -9.51 -6.53 2.44
N ALA A 31 -8.44 -6.49 3.23
CA ALA A 31 -7.36 -7.47 3.17
C ALA A 31 -7.79 -8.87 3.60
N ALA A 32 -8.88 -9.01 4.34
CA ALA A 32 -9.44 -10.31 4.75
C ALA A 32 -10.25 -11.02 3.65
N LEU A 33 -10.55 -10.35 2.54
CA LEU A 33 -11.25 -10.95 1.41
C LEU A 33 -10.41 -12.06 0.74
N PRO A 34 -11.02 -12.96 -0.06
CA PRO A 34 -10.26 -14.00 -0.78
C PRO A 34 -9.12 -13.40 -1.63
N GLY A 35 -7.98 -14.08 -1.67
CA GLY A 35 -6.76 -13.57 -2.33
C GLY A 35 -6.91 -13.35 -3.84
N GLU A 36 -7.78 -14.10 -4.51
CA GLU A 36 -8.11 -13.92 -5.93
C GLU A 36 -9.02 -12.72 -6.21
N THR A 37 -9.41 -11.97 -5.19
CA THR A 37 -10.21 -10.76 -5.36
C THR A 37 -9.46 -9.75 -6.21
N ARG A 38 -10.11 -9.26 -7.26
CA ARG A 38 -9.60 -8.19 -8.10
C ARG A 38 -9.92 -6.83 -7.51
N ILE A 39 -8.91 -6.00 -7.40
CA ILE A 39 -9.03 -4.64 -6.85
C ILE A 39 -9.22 -3.66 -8.00
N CYS A 40 -10.42 -3.08 -8.08
CA CYS A 40 -10.80 -2.08 -9.07
C CYS A 40 -10.90 -0.72 -8.35
N CYS A 41 -9.75 -0.09 -8.11
CA CYS A 41 -9.68 1.23 -7.49
C CYS A 41 -9.92 2.35 -8.51
N ALA A 42 -10.14 3.58 -8.01
CA ALA A 42 -10.58 4.69 -8.85
C ALA A 42 -9.49 5.27 -9.76
N HIS A 43 -8.21 5.08 -9.44
CA HIS A 43 -7.10 5.75 -10.13
C HIS A 43 -5.93 4.82 -10.42
N GLU A 44 -5.24 5.08 -11.53
CA GLU A 44 -4.01 4.41 -11.96
C GLU A 44 -2.79 5.08 -11.29
N TYR A 45 -2.69 4.95 -9.96
CA TYR A 45 -1.59 5.53 -9.18
C TYR A 45 -0.44 4.54 -8.92
N THR A 46 -0.48 3.38 -9.54
CA THR A 46 0.38 2.25 -9.23
C THR A 46 1.87 2.59 -9.22
N LEU A 47 2.41 3.13 -10.31
CA LEU A 47 3.85 3.42 -10.37
C LEU A 47 4.29 4.45 -9.34
N SER A 48 3.49 5.48 -9.10
CA SER A 48 3.77 6.49 -8.07
C SER A 48 3.77 5.87 -6.67
N ASN A 49 2.79 5.02 -6.38
CA ASN A 49 2.72 4.31 -5.10
C ASN A 49 3.90 3.35 -4.91
N LEU A 50 4.30 2.65 -5.95
CA LEU A 50 5.41 1.69 -5.89
C LEU A 50 6.76 2.36 -5.64
N LYS A 51 6.97 3.60 -6.09
CA LYS A 51 8.17 4.37 -5.74
C LYS A 51 8.29 4.55 -4.23
N PHE A 52 7.20 4.90 -3.57
CA PHE A 52 7.17 5.02 -2.12
C PHE A 52 7.34 3.66 -1.42
N ALA A 53 6.64 2.64 -1.91
CA ALA A 53 6.73 1.29 -1.35
C ALA A 53 8.18 0.77 -1.36
N LEU A 54 8.96 1.03 -2.41
CA LEU A 54 10.37 0.66 -2.50
C LEU A 54 11.26 1.40 -1.48
N VAL A 55 10.91 2.63 -1.11
CA VAL A 55 11.62 3.36 -0.05
C VAL A 55 11.36 2.73 1.32
N VAL A 56 10.13 2.30 1.56
CA VAL A 56 9.72 1.70 2.84
C VAL A 56 10.23 0.26 3.00
N ASP A 57 10.16 -0.55 1.94
CA ASP A 57 10.41 -1.99 1.97
C ASP A 57 11.36 -2.41 0.83
N PRO A 58 12.61 -1.88 0.80
CA PRO A 58 13.50 -2.02 -0.34
C PRO A 58 13.99 -3.45 -0.60
N GLU A 59 13.93 -4.33 0.39
CA GLU A 59 14.39 -5.72 0.26
C GLU A 59 13.28 -6.71 -0.12
N ASN A 60 12.06 -6.23 -0.32
CA ASN A 60 10.91 -7.06 -0.70
C ASN A 60 11.03 -7.48 -2.17
N LEU A 61 11.36 -8.76 -2.40
CA LEU A 61 11.56 -9.30 -3.74
C LEU A 61 10.27 -9.33 -4.56
N ALA A 62 9.13 -9.63 -3.93
CA ALA A 62 7.83 -9.58 -4.60
C ALA A 62 7.51 -8.15 -5.09
N LEU A 63 7.83 -7.15 -4.28
CA LEU A 63 7.66 -5.74 -4.64
C LEU A 63 8.56 -5.36 -5.83
N LYS A 64 9.84 -5.72 -5.79
CA LYS A 64 10.78 -5.45 -6.89
C LYS A 64 10.30 -6.08 -8.21
N SER A 65 9.83 -7.31 -8.16
CA SER A 65 9.28 -8.02 -9.33
C SER A 65 8.02 -7.33 -9.86
N TYR A 66 7.11 -6.94 -8.98
CA TYR A 66 5.87 -6.26 -9.37
C TYR A 66 6.13 -4.90 -10.01
N VAL A 67 7.10 -4.15 -9.49
CA VAL A 67 7.54 -2.86 -10.08
C VAL A 67 7.94 -3.06 -11.54
N GLN A 68 8.76 -4.07 -11.83
CA GLN A 68 9.20 -4.35 -13.21
C GLN A 68 8.01 -4.72 -14.13
N THR A 69 7.09 -5.50 -13.62
CA THR A 69 5.86 -5.85 -14.36
C THR A 69 5.03 -4.61 -14.69
N CYS A 70 4.81 -3.74 -13.71
CA CYS A 70 4.02 -2.51 -13.88
C CYS A 70 4.69 -1.52 -14.84
N ILE A 71 6.02 -1.38 -14.78
CA ILE A 71 6.77 -0.54 -15.73
C ILE A 71 6.54 -1.03 -17.16
N ARG A 72 6.70 -2.34 -17.41
CA ARG A 72 6.48 -2.92 -18.74
C ARG A 72 5.05 -2.69 -19.25
N LEU A 73 4.05 -2.89 -18.38
CA LEU A 73 2.66 -2.66 -18.75
C LEU A 73 2.44 -1.18 -19.17
N ARG A 74 2.96 -0.25 -18.38
CA ARG A 74 2.78 1.18 -18.68
C ARG A 74 3.56 1.62 -19.92
N GLU A 75 4.71 1.07 -20.21
CA GLU A 75 5.46 1.30 -21.44
C GLU A 75 4.68 0.82 -22.68
N GLN A 76 3.84 -0.19 -22.53
CA GLN A 76 2.97 -0.73 -23.56
C GLN A 76 1.57 -0.07 -23.57
N ASN A 77 1.38 1.02 -22.85
CA ASN A 77 0.09 1.70 -22.68
C ASN A 77 -1.01 0.80 -22.11
N GLN A 78 -0.64 -0.22 -21.33
CA GLN A 78 -1.56 -1.12 -20.67
C GLN A 78 -1.76 -0.72 -19.20
N ALA A 79 -2.99 -0.92 -18.69
CA ALA A 79 -3.31 -0.65 -17.29
C ALA A 79 -2.65 -1.69 -16.37
N THR A 80 -2.27 -1.26 -15.16
CA THR A 80 -1.84 -2.17 -14.08
C THR A 80 -3.02 -2.71 -13.28
N LEU A 81 -4.19 -2.14 -13.48
CA LEU A 81 -5.43 -2.50 -12.81
C LEU A 81 -6.32 -3.36 -13.72
N PRO A 82 -7.18 -4.24 -13.16
CA PRO A 82 -7.33 -4.51 -11.74
C PRO A 82 -6.14 -5.24 -11.15
N ALA A 83 -5.82 -4.95 -9.88
CA ALA A 83 -4.77 -5.63 -9.12
C ALA A 83 -5.35 -6.87 -8.41
N LEU A 84 -4.49 -7.82 -8.02
CA LEU A 84 -4.89 -8.97 -7.22
C LEU A 84 -4.62 -8.72 -5.73
N LEU A 85 -5.59 -9.03 -4.88
CA LEU A 85 -5.44 -8.82 -3.44
C LEU A 85 -4.30 -9.64 -2.84
N THR A 86 -4.09 -10.87 -3.30
CA THR A 86 -2.96 -11.70 -2.86
C THR A 86 -1.62 -11.02 -3.13
N ASN A 87 -1.50 -10.33 -4.27
CA ASN A 87 -0.30 -9.56 -4.59
C ASN A 87 -0.18 -8.31 -3.71
N GLU A 88 -1.27 -7.59 -3.50
CA GLU A 88 -1.28 -6.41 -2.62
C GLU A 88 -0.85 -6.75 -1.19
N ARG A 89 -1.28 -7.89 -0.65
CA ARG A 89 -0.81 -8.38 0.66
C ARG A 89 0.70 -8.60 0.72
N ALA A 90 1.31 -8.95 -0.42
CA ALA A 90 2.74 -9.21 -0.50
C ALA A 90 3.57 -7.92 -0.69
N ILE A 91 3.00 -6.86 -1.27
CA ILE A 91 3.78 -5.70 -1.72
C ILE A 91 3.33 -4.34 -1.15
N ASN A 92 2.07 -4.21 -0.74
CA ASN A 92 1.51 -2.92 -0.33
C ASN A 92 1.88 -2.59 1.11
N PRO A 93 2.69 -1.55 1.38
CA PRO A 93 3.14 -1.23 2.73
C PRO A 93 1.97 -0.91 3.69
N PHE A 94 0.86 -0.39 3.19
CA PHE A 94 -0.31 -0.07 4.01
C PHE A 94 -1.11 -1.29 4.45
N LEU A 95 -1.04 -2.40 3.71
CA LEU A 95 -1.55 -3.71 4.14
C LEU A 95 -0.52 -4.48 4.98
N ARG A 96 0.72 -4.02 5.00
CA ARG A 96 1.87 -4.67 5.64
C ARG A 96 2.46 -3.83 6.78
N SER A 97 1.73 -2.85 7.28
CA SER A 97 2.22 -1.94 8.32
C SER A 97 2.65 -2.67 9.61
N ARG A 98 2.13 -3.87 9.86
CA ARG A 98 2.50 -4.74 10.97
C ARG A 98 3.65 -5.69 10.66
N SER A 99 4.08 -5.82 9.39
CA SER A 99 5.21 -6.67 9.03
C SER A 99 6.51 -6.12 9.64
N PRO A 100 7.48 -6.99 10.00
CA PRO A 100 8.72 -6.53 10.63
C PRO A 100 9.48 -5.48 9.82
N ALA A 101 9.60 -5.67 8.51
CA ALA A 101 10.35 -4.75 7.63
C ALA A 101 9.70 -3.36 7.59
N VAL A 102 8.40 -3.28 7.34
CA VAL A 102 7.67 -2.00 7.28
C VAL A 102 7.62 -1.35 8.66
N SER A 103 7.30 -2.11 9.69
CA SER A 103 7.24 -1.63 11.08
C SER A 103 8.58 -1.02 11.51
N LEU A 104 9.68 -1.69 11.22
CA LEU A 104 11.02 -1.19 11.53
C LEU A 104 11.34 0.11 10.78
N ALA A 105 11.07 0.16 9.48
CA ALA A 105 11.30 1.35 8.67
C ALA A 105 10.53 2.57 9.20
N VAL A 106 9.27 2.37 9.58
CA VAL A 106 8.43 3.42 10.16
C VAL A 106 8.99 3.88 11.52
N GLN A 107 9.39 2.95 12.40
CA GLN A 107 9.94 3.27 13.73
C GLN A 107 11.27 4.00 13.65
N GLN A 108 12.12 3.67 12.67
CA GLN A 108 13.37 4.39 12.44
C GLN A 108 13.13 5.86 12.09
N ARG A 109 12.07 6.15 11.36
CA ARG A 109 11.66 7.51 10.99
C ARG A 109 10.89 8.21 12.10
N ASN A 110 10.06 7.50 12.84
CA ASN A 110 9.24 8.03 13.92
C ASN A 110 9.22 7.07 15.11
N LYS A 111 10.06 7.36 16.11
CA LYS A 111 10.23 6.50 17.30
C LYS A 111 9.01 6.43 18.19
N SER A 112 8.06 7.38 18.07
CA SER A 112 6.81 7.36 18.82
C SER A 112 5.73 6.47 18.21
N ALA A 113 5.96 5.91 17.03
CA ALA A 113 5.05 4.97 16.36
C ALA A 113 5.19 3.57 16.97
N ILE A 114 4.56 3.35 18.13
CA ILE A 114 4.75 2.16 18.99
C ILE A 114 3.64 1.12 18.87
N ASP A 115 2.48 1.47 18.31
CA ASP A 115 1.35 0.57 18.13
C ASP A 115 0.89 0.55 16.66
N ASP A 116 -0.09 -0.29 16.35
CA ASP A 116 -0.56 -0.49 14.97
C ASP A 116 -1.12 0.80 14.37
N VAL A 117 -1.93 1.53 15.11
CA VAL A 117 -2.56 2.78 14.64
C VAL A 117 -1.53 3.87 14.43
N SER A 118 -0.61 4.08 15.39
CA SER A 118 0.44 5.10 15.26
C SER A 118 1.43 4.79 14.16
N ARG A 119 1.75 3.51 13.92
CA ARG A 119 2.60 3.08 12.79
C ARG A 119 1.91 3.34 11.45
N PHE A 120 0.64 3.00 11.34
CA PHE A 120 -0.13 3.29 10.13
C PHE A 120 -0.22 4.80 9.88
N ALA A 121 -0.51 5.60 10.89
CA ALA A 121 -0.55 7.06 10.80
C ALA A 121 0.80 7.64 10.35
N ALA A 122 1.90 7.17 10.94
CA ALA A 122 3.25 7.61 10.59
C ALA A 122 3.60 7.23 9.14
N LEU A 123 3.23 6.04 8.69
CA LEU A 123 3.43 5.58 7.32
C LEU A 123 2.65 6.45 6.33
N ARG A 124 1.39 6.78 6.63
CA ARG A 124 0.56 7.64 5.79
C ARG A 124 1.13 9.07 5.72
N ASN A 125 1.55 9.63 6.85
CA ASN A 125 2.19 10.93 6.90
C ASN A 125 3.51 10.95 6.12
N TRP A 126 4.32 9.92 6.24
CA TRP A 126 5.54 9.77 5.46
C TRP A 126 5.25 9.85 3.96
N LYS A 127 4.23 9.13 3.48
CA LYS A 127 3.86 9.20 2.07
C LYS A 127 3.35 10.59 1.67
N ASN A 128 2.64 11.29 2.55
CA ASN A 128 2.17 12.65 2.26
C ASN A 128 3.33 13.64 2.05
N GLU A 129 4.46 13.42 2.73
CA GLU A 129 5.67 14.24 2.62
C GLU A 129 6.60 13.78 1.49
N PHE A 130 6.39 12.59 0.97
CA PHE A 130 7.19 12.00 -0.10
C PHE A 130 6.85 12.66 -1.44
#